data_d22934997edcf4f42ce4eb3d47818e6a
#
_entry.id   d22934997edcf4f42ce4eb3d47818e6a
#
_cell.length_a   1.000
_cell.length_b   1.000
_cell.length_c   1.000
_cell.angle_alpha   90.00
_cell.angle_beta   90.00
_cell.angle_gamma   90.00
#
_symmetry.space_group_name_H-M   'P 1'
#
loop_
_entity.id
_entity.type
_entity.pdbx_description
1 polymer ?
#
loop_
_entity_poly.entity_id
_entity_poly.type
_entity_poly.pdbx_seq_one_letter_code
_entity_poly.pdbx_strand_id
1 'polypeptide(L)'
;SEMCIRDRRPSIPVNEIEEAIETIRKQHPNVIIFVDNCYGEFVEDKEPIEVGADIIAGSLIKNPGGGLAKIGGYIAGRKDLIERCGYRLTAPGIGKEAGASLNSLQEMYQGFFLAPHVVSQSLKGALFTSLLLEKLNMKTTPKYNVKRTDLIQTVQFETKEQMISFCQSIQHASPI
;
A
#
# COMPACT_ATOMS: atom_id res chain seq x y z
N SER A 1 7.39 -8.25 12.89
CA SER A 1 6.97 -7.24 11.93
C SER A 1 6.20 -7.91 10.81
N GLU A 2 5.03 -7.42 10.50
CA GLU A 2 4.09 -8.06 9.56
C GLU A 2 4.45 -7.88 8.08
N MET A 3 5.53 -7.19 7.77
CA MET A 3 5.97 -6.97 6.38
C MET A 3 6.26 -8.25 5.59
N CYS A 4 6.50 -9.38 6.28
CA CYS A 4 6.74 -10.67 5.63
C CYS A 4 5.47 -11.51 5.39
N ILE A 5 4.28 -11.00 5.69
CA ILE A 5 3.03 -11.77 5.51
C ILE A 5 2.59 -11.79 4.05
N ARG A 6 2.98 -10.79 3.26
CA ARG A 6 2.56 -10.64 1.85
C ARG A 6 3.14 -11.70 0.91
N ASP A 7 4.26 -12.30 1.23
CA ASP A 7 4.83 -13.44 0.50
C ASP A 7 4.00 -14.73 0.65
N ARG A 8 3.10 -14.77 1.65
CA ARG A 8 2.30 -15.96 2.00
C ARG A 8 0.80 -15.79 1.83
N ARG A 9 0.32 -14.55 1.76
CA ARG A 9 -1.13 -14.24 1.67
C ARG A 9 -1.40 -13.27 0.55
N PRO A 10 -2.48 -13.49 -0.24
CA PRO A 10 -2.94 -12.48 -1.18
C PRO A 10 -3.40 -11.22 -0.43
N SER A 11 -3.38 -10.09 -1.11
CA SER A 11 -4.04 -8.88 -0.63
C SER A 11 -5.55 -9.07 -0.62
N ILE A 12 -6.21 -8.38 0.29
CA ILE A 12 -7.67 -8.43 0.41
C ILE A 12 -8.23 -7.39 -0.56
N PRO A 13 -9.06 -7.78 -1.55
CA PRO A 13 -9.75 -6.84 -2.44
C PRO A 13 -10.72 -5.94 -1.67
N VAL A 14 -10.99 -4.75 -2.19
CA VAL A 14 -11.89 -3.78 -1.54
C VAL A 14 -13.32 -4.33 -1.36
N ASN A 15 -13.81 -5.15 -2.30
CA ASN A 15 -15.10 -5.80 -2.14
C ASN A 15 -15.14 -6.83 -1.00
N GLU A 16 -14.07 -7.56 -0.74
CA GLU A 16 -13.98 -8.46 0.42
C GLU A 16 -13.87 -7.67 1.74
N ILE A 17 -13.20 -6.50 1.70
CA ILE A 17 -13.20 -5.57 2.83
C ILE A 17 -14.63 -5.08 3.11
N GLU A 18 -15.41 -4.73 2.09
CA GLU A 18 -16.81 -4.33 2.20
C GLU A 18 -17.65 -5.41 2.88
N GLU A 19 -17.59 -6.66 2.40
CA GLU A 19 -18.29 -7.80 2.98
C GLU A 19 -17.92 -8.06 4.45
N ALA A 20 -16.63 -7.94 4.76
CA ALA A 20 -16.14 -8.08 6.13
C ALA A 20 -16.69 -6.97 7.04
N ILE A 21 -16.68 -5.73 6.56
CA ILE A 21 -17.23 -4.57 7.27
C ILE A 21 -18.71 -4.76 7.54
N GLU A 22 -19.51 -5.15 6.54
CA GLU A 22 -20.93 -5.41 6.71
C GLU A 22 -21.20 -6.50 7.75
N THR A 23 -20.42 -7.57 7.73
CA THR A 23 -20.54 -8.67 8.69
C THR A 23 -20.23 -8.22 10.11
N ILE A 24 -19.16 -7.45 10.30
CA ILE A 24 -18.79 -6.89 11.60
C ILE A 24 -19.87 -5.93 12.11
N ARG A 25 -20.38 -5.05 11.25
CA ARG A 25 -21.39 -4.05 11.61
C ARG A 25 -22.71 -4.66 12.05
N LYS A 26 -23.11 -5.80 11.49
CA LYS A 26 -24.32 -6.54 11.94
C LYS A 26 -24.24 -6.97 13.40
N GLN A 27 -23.06 -7.30 13.88
CA GLN A 27 -22.84 -7.77 15.26
C GLN A 27 -22.36 -6.64 16.19
N HIS A 28 -21.57 -5.72 15.66
CA HIS A 28 -20.90 -4.65 16.39
C HIS A 28 -21.05 -3.30 15.65
N PRO A 29 -22.25 -2.67 15.68
CA PRO A 29 -22.52 -1.49 14.86
C PRO A 29 -21.64 -0.27 15.16
N ASN A 30 -21.10 -0.17 16.37
CA ASN A 30 -20.34 0.98 16.85
C ASN A 30 -18.81 0.73 16.92
N VAL A 31 -18.33 -0.45 16.51
CA VAL A 31 -16.89 -0.71 16.52
C VAL A 31 -16.18 0.15 15.47
N ILE A 32 -15.01 0.67 15.79
CA ILE A 32 -14.19 1.42 14.84
C ILE A 32 -13.48 0.42 13.94
N ILE A 33 -13.66 0.60 12.64
CA ILE A 33 -13.01 -0.24 11.61
C ILE A 33 -11.83 0.55 11.03
N PHE A 34 -10.66 0.05 11.26
CA PHE A 34 -9.39 0.58 10.76
C PHE A 34 -8.81 -0.38 9.70
N VAL A 35 -8.37 0.19 8.57
CA VAL A 35 -7.70 -0.56 7.50
C VAL A 35 -6.29 0.00 7.28
N ASP A 36 -5.29 -0.87 7.34
CA ASP A 36 -3.96 -0.59 6.81
C ASP A 36 -4.03 -0.72 5.29
N ASN A 37 -3.96 0.42 4.60
CA ASN A 37 -4.15 0.52 3.15
C ASN A 37 -2.83 0.49 2.36
N CYS A 38 -1.71 0.17 3.00
CA CYS A 38 -0.41 0.15 2.34
C CYS A 38 -0.42 -0.75 1.10
N TYR A 39 0.03 -0.18 -0.04
CA TYR A 39 0.09 -0.77 -1.39
C TYR A 39 -1.25 -0.92 -2.10
N GLY A 40 -2.39 -0.64 -1.46
CA GLY A 40 -3.71 -0.68 -2.08
C GLY A 40 -4.10 0.62 -2.76
N GLU A 41 -3.52 1.73 -2.31
CA GLU A 41 -3.92 3.08 -2.74
C GLU A 41 -3.79 3.25 -4.26
N PHE A 42 -4.84 3.77 -4.90
CA PHE A 42 -4.94 4.02 -6.36
C PHE A 42 -4.87 2.77 -7.24
N VAL A 43 -5.05 1.56 -6.69
CA VAL A 43 -5.01 0.31 -7.44
C VAL A 43 -6.39 -0.15 -7.90
N GLU A 44 -7.39 -0.04 -7.05
CA GLU A 44 -8.79 -0.33 -7.37
C GLU A 44 -9.60 0.96 -7.54
N ASP A 45 -10.83 0.82 -8.05
CA ASP A 45 -11.71 1.97 -8.33
C ASP A 45 -12.26 2.62 -7.06
N LYS A 46 -12.24 1.91 -5.94
CA LYS A 46 -12.68 2.39 -4.62
C LYS A 46 -11.58 2.18 -3.59
N GLU A 47 -11.58 3.05 -2.60
CA GLU A 47 -10.74 2.94 -1.41
C GLU A 47 -11.57 2.38 -0.23
N PRO A 48 -10.93 1.77 0.79
CA PRO A 48 -11.64 1.17 1.91
C PRO A 48 -12.59 2.13 2.68
N ILE A 49 -12.31 3.43 2.66
CA ILE A 49 -13.21 4.45 3.24
C ILE A 49 -14.56 4.49 2.52
N GLU A 50 -14.57 4.32 1.20
CA GLU A 50 -15.78 4.38 0.39
C GLU A 50 -16.69 3.16 0.61
N VAL A 51 -16.16 2.10 1.19
CA VAL A 51 -16.90 0.87 1.50
C VAL A 51 -17.14 0.67 3.01
N GLY A 52 -16.95 1.72 3.82
CA GLY A 52 -17.39 1.77 5.20
C GLY A 52 -16.32 1.62 6.27
N ALA A 53 -15.03 1.64 5.93
CA ALA A 53 -13.99 1.80 6.92
C ALA A 53 -14.09 3.17 7.59
N ASP A 54 -13.90 3.23 8.91
CA ASP A 54 -13.95 4.50 9.65
C ASP A 54 -12.67 5.30 9.49
N ILE A 55 -11.55 4.61 9.33
CA ILE A 55 -10.23 5.20 9.25
C ILE A 55 -9.29 4.28 8.48
N ILE A 56 -8.45 4.88 7.65
CA ILE A 56 -7.36 4.21 6.97
C ILE A 56 -6.03 4.87 7.30
N ALA A 57 -4.97 4.14 7.20
CA ALA A 57 -3.62 4.69 7.25
C ALA A 57 -2.72 3.99 6.23
N GLY A 58 -1.69 4.69 5.82
CA GLY A 58 -0.69 4.18 4.91
C GLY A 58 0.60 4.98 4.96
N SER A 59 1.55 4.58 4.15
CA SER A 59 2.87 5.20 4.11
C SER A 59 3.06 6.04 2.85
N LEU A 60 3.52 7.28 3.02
CA LEU A 60 3.84 8.17 1.89
C LEU A 60 5.13 7.77 1.15
N ILE A 61 5.96 6.88 1.70
CA ILE A 61 7.09 6.31 0.95
C ILE A 61 6.67 5.21 -0.05
N LYS A 62 5.38 4.91 -0.12
CA LYS A 62 4.77 3.91 -1.00
C LYS A 62 3.88 4.60 -2.04
N ASN A 63 2.77 3.97 -2.42
CA ASN A 63 1.87 4.44 -3.48
C ASN A 63 1.55 5.93 -3.40
N PRO A 64 1.05 6.47 -2.26
CA PRO A 64 0.58 7.85 -2.22
C PRO A 64 1.71 8.89 -2.34
N GLY A 65 2.94 8.49 -2.12
CA GLY A 65 4.09 9.39 -2.28
C GLY A 65 4.60 9.54 -3.69
N GLY A 66 4.04 8.78 -4.66
CA GLY A 66 4.36 8.93 -6.08
C GLY A 66 5.84 8.84 -6.43
N GLY A 67 6.62 8.11 -5.63
CA GLY A 67 8.08 8.00 -5.78
C GLY A 67 8.89 9.23 -5.36
N LEU A 68 8.25 10.30 -4.88
CA LEU A 68 8.92 11.56 -4.47
C LEU A 68 9.04 11.68 -2.96
N ALA A 69 8.01 11.32 -2.21
CA ALA A 69 8.03 11.43 -0.76
C ALA A 69 9.01 10.41 -0.14
N LYS A 70 10.00 10.91 0.57
CA LYS A 70 11.07 10.11 1.19
C LYS A 70 10.71 9.62 2.58
N ILE A 71 9.74 10.27 3.22
CA ILE A 71 9.29 10.01 4.59
C ILE A 71 7.78 10.25 4.69
N GLY A 72 7.22 9.86 5.80
CA GLY A 72 5.88 10.22 6.19
C GLY A 72 4.85 9.11 6.04
N GLY A 73 3.70 9.39 6.57
CA GLY A 73 2.51 8.56 6.50
C GLY A 73 1.27 9.45 6.40
N TYR A 74 0.15 8.85 6.15
CA TYR A 74 -1.14 9.52 6.16
C TYR A 74 -2.14 8.74 7.01
N ILE A 75 -3.12 9.47 7.52
CA ILE A 75 -4.32 8.91 8.11
C ILE A 75 -5.49 9.65 7.48
N ALA A 76 -6.48 8.93 6.99
CA ALA A 76 -7.70 9.49 6.43
C ALA A 76 -8.93 8.80 6.99
N GLY A 77 -10.06 9.50 7.08
CA GLY A 77 -11.31 8.94 7.58
C GLY A 77 -12.16 9.93 8.38
N ARG A 78 -12.92 9.41 9.32
CA ARG A 78 -13.83 10.21 10.16
C ARG A 78 -13.10 11.32 10.91
N LYS A 79 -13.67 12.52 10.87
CA LYS A 79 -13.09 13.73 11.45
C LYS A 79 -12.73 13.57 12.93
N ASP A 80 -13.63 12.99 13.73
CA ASP A 80 -13.43 12.78 15.16
C ASP A 80 -12.22 11.86 15.46
N LEU A 81 -12.00 10.84 14.62
CA LEU A 81 -10.86 9.95 14.75
C LEU A 81 -9.55 10.62 14.32
N ILE A 82 -9.59 11.38 13.22
CA ILE A 82 -8.42 12.15 12.74
C ILE A 82 -7.97 13.18 13.79
N GLU A 83 -8.89 13.87 14.45
CA GLU A 83 -8.56 14.81 15.51
C GLU A 83 -7.87 14.13 16.70
N ARG A 84 -8.38 12.96 17.12
CA ARG A 84 -7.73 12.16 18.18
C ARG A 84 -6.32 11.70 17.79
N CYS A 85 -6.13 11.30 16.55
CA CYS A 85 -4.80 10.94 16.03
C CYS A 85 -3.85 12.16 16.08
N GLY A 86 -4.32 13.33 15.69
CA GLY A 86 -3.55 14.57 15.76
C GLY A 86 -3.07 14.89 17.18
N TYR A 87 -3.96 14.80 18.17
CA TYR A 87 -3.59 15.00 19.58
C TYR A 87 -2.62 13.93 20.10
N ARG A 88 -2.72 12.71 19.60
CA ARG A 88 -1.80 11.64 19.98
C ARG A 88 -0.42 11.81 19.36
N LEU A 89 -0.37 12.34 18.14
CA LEU A 89 0.89 12.54 17.41
C LEU A 89 1.71 13.70 18.02
N THR A 90 1.07 14.74 18.50
CA THR A 90 1.69 15.95 19.04
C THR A 90 1.47 16.02 20.56
N ALA A 91 0.56 16.89 21.00
CA ALA A 91 0.18 17.04 22.42
C ALA A 91 -1.27 17.54 22.52
N PRO A 92 -1.96 17.30 23.65
CA PRO A 92 -3.25 17.89 23.92
C PRO A 92 -3.21 19.42 23.78
N GLY A 93 -4.17 19.98 23.05
CA GLY A 93 -4.26 21.41 22.77
C GLY A 93 -3.46 21.90 21.55
N ILE A 94 -2.55 21.11 21.02
CA ILE A 94 -1.77 21.43 19.81
C ILE A 94 -2.41 20.77 18.57
N GLY A 95 -2.71 19.47 18.65
CA GLY A 95 -3.34 18.73 17.55
C GLY A 95 -2.54 18.78 16.26
N LYS A 96 -3.25 18.94 15.14
CA LYS A 96 -2.67 18.94 13.79
C LYS A 96 -2.15 20.30 13.32
N GLU A 97 -2.31 21.36 14.09
CA GLU A 97 -1.99 22.73 13.68
C GLU A 97 -0.50 23.05 13.79
N ALA A 98 0.24 22.26 14.54
CA ALA A 98 1.68 22.38 14.68
C ALA A 98 2.37 21.05 14.47
N GLY A 99 3.64 21.09 14.12
CA GLY A 99 4.50 19.94 13.94
C GLY A 99 5.65 20.23 12.98
N ALA A 100 6.78 19.58 13.22
CA ALA A 100 7.95 19.71 12.35
C ALA A 100 7.78 18.84 11.10
N SER A 101 7.60 19.47 9.94
CA SER A 101 7.57 18.77 8.64
C SER A 101 8.96 18.62 7.99
N LEU A 102 9.98 19.28 8.53
CA LEU A 102 11.36 19.27 8.03
C LEU A 102 11.46 19.57 6.52
N ASN A 103 10.63 20.50 6.02
CA ASN A 103 10.48 20.86 4.61
C ASN A 103 10.04 19.73 3.67
N SER A 104 9.50 18.64 4.19
CA SER A 104 9.08 17.48 3.37
C SER A 104 7.70 17.63 2.74
N LEU A 105 6.89 18.63 3.15
CA LEU A 105 5.50 18.79 2.67
C LEU A 105 5.40 18.96 1.16
N GLN A 106 6.32 19.69 0.53
CA GLN A 106 6.29 19.88 -0.91
C GLN A 106 6.43 18.54 -1.66
N GLU A 107 7.40 17.71 -1.28
CA GLU A 107 7.59 16.38 -1.88
C GLU A 107 6.39 15.47 -1.63
N MET A 108 5.78 15.53 -0.44
CA MET A 108 4.58 14.76 -0.10
C MET A 108 3.39 15.15 -0.97
N TYR A 109 3.08 16.45 -1.11
CA TYR A 109 1.96 16.91 -1.92
C TYR A 109 2.18 16.71 -3.41
N GLN A 110 3.37 16.98 -3.90
CA GLN A 110 3.73 16.73 -5.30
C GLN A 110 3.68 15.25 -5.63
N GLY A 111 4.20 14.41 -4.75
CA GLY A 111 4.13 12.96 -4.88
C GLY A 111 2.70 12.45 -4.89
N PHE A 112 1.86 12.94 -3.98
CA PHE A 112 0.45 12.59 -3.93
C PHE A 112 -0.30 12.98 -5.21
N PHE A 113 -0.02 14.16 -5.76
CA PHE A 113 -0.59 14.60 -7.04
C PHE A 113 -0.21 13.66 -8.20
N LEU A 114 1.03 13.17 -8.23
CA LEU A 114 1.52 12.27 -9.27
C LEU A 114 1.19 10.79 -9.02
N ALA A 115 0.79 10.44 -7.81
CA ALA A 115 0.63 9.06 -7.36
C ALA A 115 -0.28 8.21 -8.27
N PRO A 116 -1.45 8.66 -8.75
CA PRO A 116 -2.30 7.84 -9.62
C PRO A 116 -1.58 7.41 -10.91
N HIS A 117 -0.81 8.32 -11.51
CA HIS A 117 -0.02 8.02 -12.69
C HIS A 117 1.11 7.03 -12.38
N VAL A 118 1.87 7.28 -11.31
CA VAL A 118 3.01 6.44 -10.90
C VAL A 118 2.53 5.03 -10.55
N VAL A 119 1.43 4.89 -9.80
CA VAL A 119 0.83 3.60 -9.46
C VAL A 119 0.38 2.85 -10.71
N SER A 120 -0.26 3.55 -11.67
CA SER A 120 -0.66 2.96 -12.95
C SER A 120 0.55 2.40 -13.73
N GLN A 121 1.67 3.12 -13.77
CA GLN A 121 2.89 2.64 -14.43
C GLN A 121 3.51 1.45 -13.66
N SER A 122 3.49 1.51 -12.33
CA SER A 122 3.98 0.41 -11.49
C SER A 122 3.16 -0.87 -11.68
N LEU A 123 1.83 -0.75 -11.82
CA LEU A 123 0.95 -1.88 -12.14
C LEU A 123 1.30 -2.51 -13.49
N LYS A 124 1.55 -1.69 -14.53
CA LYS A 124 1.99 -2.19 -15.83
C LYS A 124 3.33 -2.92 -15.73
N GLY A 125 4.28 -2.36 -14.98
CA GLY A 125 5.57 -3.00 -14.70
C GLY A 125 5.40 -4.34 -13.99
N ALA A 126 4.56 -4.41 -12.98
CA ALA A 126 4.29 -5.65 -12.24
C ALA A 126 3.63 -6.73 -13.12
N LEU A 127 2.66 -6.34 -13.97
CA LEU A 127 2.04 -7.26 -14.94
C LEU A 127 3.05 -7.79 -15.97
N PHE A 128 3.86 -6.89 -16.53
CA PHE A 128 4.92 -7.26 -17.48
C PHE A 128 5.92 -8.22 -16.85
N THR A 129 6.39 -7.91 -15.63
CA THR A 129 7.33 -8.75 -14.89
C THR A 129 6.75 -10.14 -14.62
N SER A 130 5.50 -10.21 -14.16
CA SER A 130 4.83 -11.49 -13.93
C SER A 130 4.75 -12.32 -15.22
N LEU A 131 4.29 -11.72 -16.32
CA LEU A 131 4.20 -12.40 -17.63
C LEU A 131 5.55 -12.88 -18.13
N LEU A 132 6.59 -12.05 -18.03
CA LEU A 132 7.94 -12.41 -18.46
C LEU A 132 8.49 -13.59 -17.66
N LEU A 133 8.38 -13.52 -16.33
CA LEU A 133 8.88 -14.57 -15.46
C LEU A 133 8.11 -15.90 -15.63
N GLU A 134 6.79 -15.85 -15.84
CA GLU A 134 6.00 -17.04 -16.15
C GLU A 134 6.41 -17.68 -17.48
N LYS A 135 6.72 -16.86 -18.51
CA LYS A 135 7.27 -17.37 -19.78
C LYS A 135 8.66 -18.01 -19.64
N LEU A 136 9.38 -17.63 -18.61
CA LEU A 136 10.66 -18.25 -18.22
C LEU A 136 10.46 -19.45 -17.26
N ASN A 137 9.22 -19.96 -17.11
CA ASN A 137 8.83 -21.05 -16.24
C ASN A 137 9.08 -20.81 -14.74
N MET A 138 9.10 -19.55 -14.32
CA MET A 138 9.18 -19.19 -12.91
C MET A 138 7.76 -19.07 -12.31
N LYS A 139 7.63 -19.42 -11.04
CA LYS A 139 6.35 -19.29 -10.32
C LYS A 139 6.20 -17.88 -9.79
N THR A 140 5.13 -17.19 -10.18
CA THR A 140 4.81 -15.83 -9.75
C THR A 140 3.50 -15.79 -8.95
N THR A 141 3.38 -14.82 -8.07
CA THR A 141 2.14 -14.51 -7.34
C THR A 141 2.01 -12.99 -7.14
N PRO A 142 0.89 -12.36 -7.54
CA PRO A 142 -0.17 -12.93 -8.37
C PRO A 142 0.31 -13.23 -9.80
N LYS A 143 -0.43 -14.06 -10.53
CA LYS A 143 -0.18 -14.29 -11.97
C LYS A 143 -0.55 -13.03 -12.77
N TYR A 144 0.03 -12.92 -13.98
CA TYR A 144 -0.18 -11.75 -14.83
C TYR A 144 -1.65 -11.47 -15.20
N ASN A 145 -2.48 -12.51 -15.27
CA ASN A 145 -3.88 -12.44 -15.67
C ASN A 145 -4.88 -12.34 -14.51
N VAL A 146 -4.41 -12.14 -13.30
CA VAL A 146 -5.27 -11.97 -12.11
C VAL A 146 -5.48 -10.48 -11.84
N LYS A 147 -6.71 -10.09 -11.49
CA LYS A 147 -7.01 -8.73 -11.03
C LYS A 147 -6.13 -8.41 -9.82
N ARG A 148 -5.48 -7.26 -9.85
CA ARG A 148 -4.62 -6.80 -8.78
C ARG A 148 -5.35 -5.90 -7.82
N THR A 149 -4.98 -6.02 -6.57
CA THR A 149 -5.47 -5.20 -5.45
C THR A 149 -4.32 -4.47 -4.74
N ASP A 150 -3.08 -4.73 -5.20
CA ASP A 150 -1.87 -4.04 -4.77
C ASP A 150 -0.78 -4.09 -5.84
N LEU A 151 0.39 -3.51 -5.53
CA LEU A 151 1.56 -3.47 -6.40
C LEU A 151 2.53 -4.65 -6.20
N ILE A 152 2.30 -5.50 -5.21
CA ILE A 152 3.27 -6.52 -4.82
C ILE A 152 3.32 -7.63 -5.88
N GLN A 153 4.51 -7.94 -6.35
CA GLN A 153 4.82 -9.06 -7.21
C GLN A 153 5.85 -9.94 -6.52
N THR A 154 5.51 -11.20 -6.30
CA THR A 154 6.44 -12.19 -5.74
C THR A 154 6.87 -13.20 -6.81
N VAL A 155 8.06 -13.72 -6.63
CA VAL A 155 8.65 -14.79 -7.42
C VAL A 155 9.11 -15.88 -6.46
N GLN A 156 8.77 -17.13 -6.74
CA GLN A 156 9.20 -18.28 -5.96
C GLN A 156 10.39 -18.95 -6.63
N PHE A 157 11.45 -19.14 -5.87
CA PHE A 157 12.64 -19.91 -6.28
C PHE A 157 12.63 -21.28 -5.64
N GLU A 158 13.23 -22.25 -6.32
CA GLU A 158 13.35 -23.63 -5.81
C GLU A 158 14.48 -23.75 -4.78
N THR A 159 15.56 -22.97 -4.98
CA THR A 159 16.71 -22.99 -4.09
C THR A 159 17.14 -21.57 -3.68
N LYS A 160 17.84 -21.48 -2.55
CA LYS A 160 18.44 -20.24 -2.07
C LYS A 160 19.45 -19.66 -3.06
N GLU A 161 20.22 -20.53 -3.71
CA GLU A 161 21.25 -20.15 -4.67
C GLU A 161 20.65 -19.49 -5.89
N GLN A 162 19.51 -19.99 -6.40
CA GLN A 162 18.75 -19.37 -7.49
C GLN A 162 18.27 -17.94 -7.09
N MET A 163 17.74 -17.79 -5.89
CA MET A 163 17.30 -16.49 -5.39
C MET A 163 18.48 -15.50 -5.31
N ILE A 164 19.60 -15.93 -4.75
CA ILE A 164 20.81 -15.08 -4.65
C ILE A 164 21.30 -14.67 -6.03
N SER A 165 21.42 -15.62 -6.95
CA SER A 165 21.86 -15.36 -8.33
C SER A 165 20.94 -14.39 -9.06
N PHE A 166 19.61 -14.55 -8.89
CA PHE A 166 18.63 -13.63 -9.46
C PHE A 166 18.78 -12.21 -8.91
N CYS A 167 18.88 -12.05 -7.59
CA CYS A 167 19.08 -10.74 -6.97
C CYS A 167 20.37 -10.07 -7.42
N GLN A 168 21.49 -10.81 -7.45
CA GLN A 168 22.78 -10.31 -7.90
C GLN A 168 22.75 -9.90 -9.38
N SER A 169 22.08 -10.67 -10.23
CA SER A 169 21.93 -10.36 -11.66
C SER A 169 21.14 -9.05 -11.86
N ILE A 170 20.06 -8.84 -11.09
CA ILE A 170 19.31 -7.58 -11.14
C ILE A 170 20.17 -6.42 -10.66
N GLN A 171 20.87 -6.56 -9.55
CA GLN A 171 21.79 -5.52 -9.05
C GLN A 171 22.87 -5.16 -10.08
N HIS A 172 23.45 -6.18 -10.72
CA HIS A 172 24.49 -5.95 -11.75
C HIS A 172 23.95 -5.25 -13.00
N ALA A 173 22.69 -5.50 -13.37
CA ALA A 173 22.05 -4.92 -14.54
C ALA A 173 21.35 -3.57 -14.29
N SER A 174 21.20 -3.17 -13.03
CA SER A 174 20.51 -1.94 -12.64
C SER A 174 21.51 -0.82 -12.35
N PRO A 175 21.17 0.42 -12.71
CA PRO A 175 21.97 1.61 -12.35
C PRO A 175 21.72 1.95 -10.87
N ILE A 176 22.33 1.21 -9.97
CA ILE A 176 22.26 1.44 -8.53
C ILE A 176 23.58 2.04 -8.05
#